data_2b9b9f795573f39bbb259b47bb20b3bb
#
_entry.id   2b9b9f795573f39bbb259b47bb20b3bb
#
_cell.length_a   1.000
_cell.length_b   1.000
_cell.length_c   1.000
_cell.angle_alpha   90.00
_cell.angle_beta   90.00
_cell.angle_gamma   90.00
#
_symmetry.space_group_name_H-M   'P 1'
#
loop_
_entity.id
_entity.type
_entity.pdbx_description
1 polymer ?
#
loop_
_entity_poly.entity_id
_entity_poly.type
_entity_poly.pdbx_seq_one_letter_code
_entity_poly.pdbx_strand_id
1 'polypeptide(L)'
;ADNGSTDRTAAIAEERGCRVVPVEKRVIAAARNGGAAAAQGEILAFVDADARVHPDTFRAIDETLASGNVVAGATGARLERWSMGILFTYLTLVPMIYLTGLDTGVVFCHRDDFEAVGGYDETRLVAEDVTFLLALRRHGKTNGRRLARATTAKVIASTRKFDQFGDWHYFPLMLEGVRHLLRRDMTGFTDRYWYKPGR
;
A
#
# COMPACT_ATOMS: atom_id res chain seq x y z
N ALA A 1 -4.54 -7.24 -10.53
CA ALA A 1 -3.45 -8.23 -10.55
C ALA A 1 -3.76 -9.38 -9.60
N ASP A 2 -3.94 -10.59 -10.14
CA ASP A 2 -4.20 -11.80 -9.36
C ASP A 2 -2.89 -12.52 -9.04
N ASN A 3 -2.57 -12.61 -7.76
CA ASN A 3 -1.31 -13.16 -7.27
C ASN A 3 -1.44 -14.65 -6.86
N GLY A 4 -2.10 -15.42 -7.72
CA GLY A 4 -2.30 -16.87 -7.57
C GLY A 4 -3.44 -17.23 -6.62
N SER A 5 -4.59 -16.57 -6.74
CA SER A 5 -5.81 -16.97 -6.04
C SER A 5 -6.25 -18.38 -6.44
N THR A 6 -6.70 -19.15 -5.46
CA THR A 6 -7.19 -20.52 -5.65
C THR A 6 -8.72 -20.62 -5.56
N ASP A 7 -9.38 -19.51 -5.31
CA ASP A 7 -10.82 -19.35 -5.21
C ASP A 7 -11.39 -18.58 -6.43
N ARG A 8 -12.62 -18.09 -6.33
CA ARG A 8 -13.28 -17.34 -7.40
C ARG A 8 -12.85 -15.87 -7.52
N THR A 9 -11.76 -15.42 -6.87
CA THR A 9 -11.36 -14.01 -6.86
C THR A 9 -11.16 -13.44 -8.27
N ALA A 10 -10.38 -14.14 -9.12
CA ALA A 10 -10.16 -13.73 -10.51
C ALA A 10 -11.47 -13.67 -11.30
N ALA A 11 -12.28 -14.73 -11.25
CA ALA A 11 -13.56 -14.78 -11.95
C ALA A 11 -14.53 -13.66 -11.52
N ILE A 12 -14.62 -13.37 -10.22
CA ILE A 12 -15.46 -12.28 -9.70
C ILE A 12 -14.98 -10.91 -10.23
N ALA A 13 -13.66 -10.71 -10.33
CA ALA A 13 -13.12 -9.47 -10.88
C ALA A 13 -13.47 -9.31 -12.38
N GLU A 14 -13.33 -10.38 -13.18
CA GLU A 14 -13.69 -10.40 -14.59
C GLU A 14 -15.20 -10.19 -14.81
N GLU A 15 -16.06 -10.87 -14.04
CA GLU A 15 -17.52 -10.68 -14.04
C GLU A 15 -17.92 -9.22 -13.77
N ARG A 16 -17.07 -8.47 -13.04
CA ARG A 16 -17.27 -7.04 -12.78
C ARG A 16 -16.58 -6.10 -13.78
N GLY A 17 -16.08 -6.64 -14.88
CA GLY A 17 -15.46 -5.87 -15.95
C GLY A 17 -14.02 -5.45 -15.69
N CYS A 18 -13.36 -6.00 -14.67
CA CYS A 18 -11.95 -5.75 -14.45
C CYS A 18 -11.09 -6.58 -15.40
N ARG A 19 -10.00 -5.99 -15.90
CA ARG A 19 -8.94 -6.76 -16.55
C ARG A 19 -8.15 -7.50 -15.49
N VAL A 20 -8.10 -8.81 -15.55
CA VAL A 20 -7.32 -9.65 -14.63
C VAL A 20 -5.99 -10.01 -15.28
N VAL A 21 -4.90 -9.84 -14.53
CA VAL A 21 -3.54 -10.19 -14.93
C VAL A 21 -2.98 -11.18 -13.92
N PRO A 22 -2.66 -12.43 -14.33
CA PRO A 22 -2.04 -13.39 -13.45
C PRO A 22 -0.59 -13.01 -13.16
N VAL A 23 -0.18 -13.11 -11.89
CA VAL A 23 1.18 -12.84 -11.43
C VAL A 23 1.69 -14.05 -10.66
N GLU A 24 2.70 -14.73 -11.21
CA GLU A 24 3.21 -16.00 -10.65
C GLU A 24 3.94 -15.81 -9.32
N LYS A 25 4.74 -14.76 -9.22
CA LYS A 25 5.55 -14.48 -8.03
C LYS A 25 4.66 -13.98 -6.89
N ARG A 26 4.47 -14.82 -5.86
CA ARG A 26 3.57 -14.57 -4.72
C ARG A 26 4.14 -13.57 -3.71
N VAL A 27 4.37 -12.34 -4.17
CA VAL A 27 4.71 -11.18 -3.33
C VAL A 27 3.87 -9.98 -3.75
N ILE A 28 3.47 -9.13 -2.80
CA ILE A 28 2.61 -7.98 -3.03
C ILE A 28 3.22 -7.01 -4.06
N ALA A 29 4.52 -6.76 -3.95
CA ALA A 29 5.26 -5.91 -4.88
C ALA A 29 5.16 -6.40 -6.34
N ALA A 30 5.26 -7.72 -6.57
CA ALA A 30 5.09 -8.30 -7.91
C ALA A 30 3.66 -8.13 -8.44
N ALA A 31 2.65 -8.31 -7.60
CA ALA A 31 1.26 -8.05 -7.98
C ALA A 31 1.06 -6.59 -8.41
N ARG A 32 1.61 -5.64 -7.66
CA ARG A 32 1.53 -4.21 -8.01
C ARG A 32 2.29 -3.89 -9.30
N ASN A 33 3.48 -4.43 -9.50
CA ASN A 33 4.25 -4.28 -10.73
C ASN A 33 3.52 -4.89 -11.94
N GLY A 34 2.98 -6.10 -11.80
CA GLY A 34 2.20 -6.76 -12.85
C GLY A 34 0.94 -5.97 -13.23
N GLY A 35 0.24 -5.44 -12.24
CA GLY A 35 -0.91 -4.55 -12.47
C GLY A 35 -0.51 -3.26 -13.18
N ALA A 36 0.59 -2.63 -12.80
CA ALA A 36 1.12 -1.42 -13.43
C ALA A 36 1.52 -1.67 -14.89
N ALA A 37 2.17 -2.80 -15.17
CA ALA A 37 2.57 -3.18 -16.53
C ALA A 37 1.36 -3.37 -17.46
N ALA A 38 0.25 -3.90 -16.95
CA ALA A 38 -0.97 -4.12 -17.73
C ALA A 38 -1.89 -2.88 -17.80
N ALA A 39 -1.73 -1.93 -16.90
CA ALA A 39 -2.50 -0.69 -16.92
C ALA A 39 -2.17 0.15 -18.16
N GLN A 40 -3.10 1.00 -18.59
CA GLN A 40 -2.94 1.84 -19.79
C GLN A 40 -3.00 3.34 -19.49
N GLY A 41 -3.40 3.71 -18.28
CA GLY A 41 -3.51 5.10 -17.85
C GLY A 41 -2.15 5.76 -17.62
N GLU A 42 -2.10 7.07 -17.73
CA GLU A 42 -0.93 7.90 -17.43
C GLU A 42 -0.68 8.00 -15.90
N ILE A 43 -1.74 7.82 -15.11
CA ILE A 43 -1.68 7.80 -13.65
C ILE A 43 -1.90 6.36 -13.19
N LEU A 44 -1.03 5.89 -12.30
CA LEU A 44 -1.15 4.62 -11.63
C LEU A 44 -1.65 4.84 -10.20
N ALA A 45 -2.67 4.07 -9.81
CA ALA A 45 -3.24 4.07 -8.47
C ALA A 45 -3.29 2.63 -7.93
N PHE A 46 -2.65 2.39 -6.80
CA PHE A 46 -2.53 1.06 -6.20
C PHE A 46 -3.50 0.93 -5.03
N VAL A 47 -4.38 -0.05 -5.12
CA VAL A 47 -5.46 -0.30 -4.14
C VAL A 47 -5.39 -1.73 -3.66
N ASP A 48 -5.46 -1.94 -2.35
CA ASP A 48 -5.56 -3.28 -1.79
C ASP A 48 -6.97 -3.85 -2.04
N ALA A 49 -7.05 -5.14 -2.36
CA ALA A 49 -8.29 -5.80 -2.77
C ALA A 49 -9.39 -5.82 -1.67
N ASP A 50 -9.00 -5.68 -0.40
CA ASP A 50 -9.90 -5.60 0.74
C ASP A 50 -10.19 -4.16 1.21
N ALA A 51 -9.75 -3.16 0.45
CA ALA A 51 -10.02 -1.76 0.72
C ALA A 51 -11.25 -1.26 -0.06
N ARG A 52 -11.98 -0.30 0.53
CA ARG A 52 -13.09 0.39 -0.14
C ARG A 52 -12.68 1.82 -0.48
N VAL A 53 -12.61 2.12 -1.77
CA VAL A 53 -12.26 3.46 -2.26
C VAL A 53 -13.44 4.43 -2.08
N HIS A 54 -13.12 5.69 -1.84
CA HIS A 54 -14.12 6.77 -1.81
C HIS A 54 -14.56 7.10 -3.24
N PRO A 55 -15.82 7.47 -3.51
CA PRO A 55 -16.28 7.86 -4.86
C PRO A 55 -15.43 8.94 -5.53
N ASP A 56 -14.93 9.88 -4.76
CA ASP A 56 -14.08 10.98 -5.25
C ASP A 56 -12.58 10.65 -5.31
N THR A 57 -12.16 9.41 -5.08
CA THR A 57 -10.74 9.06 -4.99
C THR A 57 -9.97 9.45 -6.24
N PHE A 58 -10.45 9.08 -7.41
CA PHE A 58 -9.74 9.37 -8.67
C PHE A 58 -9.70 10.86 -8.96
N ARG A 59 -10.79 11.59 -8.72
CA ARG A 59 -10.80 13.05 -8.84
C ARG A 59 -9.81 13.72 -7.90
N ALA A 60 -9.73 13.29 -6.64
CA ALA A 60 -8.78 13.82 -5.69
C ALA A 60 -7.32 13.53 -6.06
N ILE A 61 -7.06 12.38 -6.70
CA ILE A 61 -5.75 12.03 -7.24
C ILE A 61 -5.38 12.98 -8.41
N ASP A 62 -6.28 13.14 -9.38
CA ASP A 62 -6.08 14.03 -10.53
C ASP A 62 -5.80 15.46 -10.08
N GLU A 63 -6.63 16.02 -9.19
CA GLU A 63 -6.46 17.36 -8.64
C GLU A 63 -5.11 17.51 -7.90
N THR A 64 -4.67 16.47 -7.19
CA THR A 64 -3.40 16.48 -6.47
C THR A 64 -2.21 16.50 -7.42
N LEU A 65 -2.23 15.69 -8.48
CA LEU A 65 -1.15 15.59 -9.46
C LEU A 65 -1.15 16.77 -10.44
N ALA A 66 -2.31 17.33 -10.78
CA ALA A 66 -2.45 18.47 -11.69
C ALA A 66 -1.67 19.72 -11.24
N SER A 67 -1.28 19.82 -9.96
CA SER A 67 -0.45 20.90 -9.45
C SER A 67 0.95 20.97 -10.09
N GLY A 68 1.41 19.90 -10.73
CA GLY A 68 2.73 19.77 -11.38
C GLY A 68 3.92 19.67 -10.43
N ASN A 69 3.74 19.97 -9.15
CA ASN A 69 4.80 19.93 -8.14
C ASN A 69 4.76 18.67 -7.25
N VAL A 70 3.93 17.70 -7.61
CA VAL A 70 3.76 16.42 -6.91
C VAL A 70 4.31 15.28 -7.77
N VAL A 71 5.16 14.45 -7.18
CA VAL A 71 5.71 13.25 -7.83
C VAL A 71 4.83 12.03 -7.56
N ALA A 72 4.28 11.94 -6.36
CA ALA A 72 3.44 10.83 -5.92
C ALA A 72 2.69 11.23 -4.65
N GLY A 73 1.74 10.40 -4.26
CA GLY A 73 1.02 10.59 -3.01
C GLY A 73 0.27 9.36 -2.52
N ALA A 74 -0.46 9.57 -1.43
CA ALA A 74 -1.41 8.60 -0.92
C ALA A 74 -2.67 9.31 -0.40
N THR A 75 -3.80 8.60 -0.42
CA THR A 75 -5.08 9.17 0.02
C THR A 75 -5.24 9.21 1.54
N GLY A 76 -4.42 8.47 2.25
CA GLY A 76 -4.66 8.14 3.64
C GLY A 76 -5.74 7.07 3.79
N ALA A 77 -5.75 6.43 4.94
CA ALA A 77 -6.73 5.40 5.26
C ALA A 77 -7.58 5.79 6.48
N ARG A 78 -8.82 5.31 6.48
CA ARG A 78 -9.72 5.31 7.61
C ARG A 78 -10.08 3.87 7.93
N LEU A 79 -10.06 3.49 9.18
CA LEU A 79 -10.37 2.11 9.57
C LEU A 79 -11.88 1.87 9.57
N GLU A 80 -12.28 0.66 9.21
CA GLU A 80 -13.68 0.24 9.11
C GLU A 80 -14.39 0.26 10.46
N ARG A 81 -13.69 -0.10 11.54
CA ARG A 81 -14.18 -0.03 12.93
C ARG A 81 -13.11 0.50 13.89
N TRP A 82 -13.56 0.86 15.09
CA TRP A 82 -12.68 1.31 16.16
C TRP A 82 -12.82 0.44 17.40
N SER A 83 -11.71 0.26 18.10
CA SER A 83 -11.62 -0.32 19.44
C SER A 83 -10.48 0.37 20.19
N MET A 84 -10.33 0.09 21.48
CA MET A 84 -9.24 0.67 22.28
C MET A 84 -7.86 0.23 21.73
N GLY A 85 -7.67 -1.03 21.39
CA GLY A 85 -6.40 -1.52 20.83
C GLY A 85 -6.08 -0.89 19.47
N ILE A 86 -7.08 -0.78 18.60
CA ILE A 86 -6.95 -0.10 17.29
C ILE A 86 -6.63 1.39 17.50
N LEU A 87 -7.29 2.08 18.42
CA LEU A 87 -7.03 3.48 18.71
C LEU A 87 -5.58 3.71 19.17
N PHE A 88 -5.09 2.89 20.10
CA PHE A 88 -3.70 2.99 20.55
C PHE A 88 -2.70 2.70 19.42
N THR A 89 -2.96 1.68 18.60
CA THR A 89 -2.14 1.41 17.39
C THR A 89 -2.12 2.63 16.46
N TYR A 90 -3.28 3.23 16.23
CA TYR A 90 -3.40 4.42 15.40
C TYR A 90 -2.64 5.62 15.98
N LEU A 91 -2.75 5.86 17.28
CA LEU A 91 -2.03 6.93 17.97
C LEU A 91 -0.50 6.78 17.93
N THR A 92 0.01 5.55 17.81
CA THR A 92 1.45 5.30 17.65
C THR A 92 1.93 5.47 16.20
N LEU A 93 1.11 5.09 15.22
CA LEU A 93 1.49 5.13 13.81
C LEU A 93 1.28 6.50 13.16
N VAL A 94 0.22 7.22 13.51
CA VAL A 94 -0.13 8.51 12.91
C VAL A 94 0.96 9.58 13.06
N PRO A 95 1.59 9.77 14.23
CA PRO A 95 2.70 10.71 14.32
C PRO A 95 3.85 10.38 13.37
N MET A 96 4.16 9.10 13.18
CA MET A 96 5.18 8.64 12.24
C MET A 96 4.82 9.01 10.79
N ILE A 97 3.55 8.82 10.39
CA ILE A 97 3.04 9.21 9.07
C ILE A 97 3.19 10.72 8.85
N TYR A 98 2.82 11.54 9.84
CA TYR A 98 2.97 13.00 9.75
C TYR A 98 4.43 13.45 9.68
N LEU A 99 5.32 12.85 10.48
CA LEU A 99 6.74 13.19 10.50
C LEU A 99 7.47 12.76 9.22
N THR A 100 7.10 11.62 8.64
CA THR A 100 7.77 11.06 7.46
C THR A 100 7.14 11.53 6.16
N GLY A 101 5.88 11.95 6.17
CA GLY A 101 5.08 12.22 4.97
C GLY A 101 4.70 10.96 4.18
N LEU A 102 4.97 9.77 4.73
CA LEU A 102 4.66 8.48 4.11
C LEU A 102 3.28 8.04 4.60
N ASP A 103 2.27 8.32 3.82
CA ASP A 103 0.88 7.93 4.12
C ASP A 103 0.55 6.59 3.47
N THR A 104 -0.57 6.03 3.85
CA THR A 104 -1.11 4.75 3.40
C THR A 104 -2.41 4.96 2.60
N GLY A 105 -3.11 3.89 2.27
CA GLY A 105 -4.34 3.93 1.49
C GLY A 105 -4.06 3.71 0.00
N VAL A 106 -4.71 4.45 -0.88
CA VAL A 106 -4.40 4.39 -2.31
C VAL A 106 -3.11 5.17 -2.58
N VAL A 107 -2.05 4.48 -2.95
CA VAL A 107 -0.79 5.07 -3.40
C VAL A 107 -0.89 5.38 -4.88
N PHE A 108 -0.46 6.57 -5.30
CA PHE A 108 -0.58 7.00 -6.69
C PHE A 108 0.63 7.80 -7.16
N CYS A 109 0.93 7.70 -8.46
CA CYS A 109 1.98 8.48 -9.15
C CYS A 109 1.70 8.52 -10.66
N HIS A 110 2.44 9.35 -11.40
CA HIS A 110 2.50 9.22 -12.84
C HIS A 110 3.24 7.94 -13.25
N ARG A 111 2.86 7.36 -14.38
CA ARG A 111 3.52 6.19 -14.98
C ARG A 111 5.02 6.42 -15.19
N ASP A 112 5.38 7.56 -15.74
CA ASP A 112 6.79 7.90 -16.02
C ASP A 112 7.62 7.92 -14.73
N ASP A 113 7.06 8.42 -13.63
CA ASP A 113 7.72 8.42 -12.32
C ASP A 113 7.84 7.00 -11.75
N PHE A 114 6.82 6.16 -11.94
CA PHE A 114 6.86 4.74 -11.56
C PHE A 114 7.98 4.01 -12.31
N GLU A 115 8.07 4.20 -13.62
CA GLU A 115 9.09 3.58 -14.47
C GLU A 115 10.50 4.11 -14.15
N ALA A 116 10.63 5.42 -13.91
CA ALA A 116 11.89 6.05 -13.56
C ALA A 116 12.52 5.51 -12.26
N VAL A 117 11.69 5.07 -11.30
CA VAL A 117 12.19 4.46 -10.04
C VAL A 117 12.29 2.93 -10.10
N GLY A 118 11.86 2.31 -11.22
CA GLY A 118 11.90 0.86 -11.43
C GLY A 118 10.75 0.10 -10.73
N GLY A 119 9.67 0.78 -10.37
CA GLY A 119 8.51 0.18 -9.72
C GLY A 119 8.75 -0.21 -8.25
N TYR A 120 7.98 -1.19 -7.79
CA TYR A 120 8.11 -1.76 -6.45
C TYR A 120 9.27 -2.77 -6.38
N ASP A 121 10.06 -2.72 -5.31
CA ASP A 121 11.14 -3.68 -5.05
C ASP A 121 10.56 -5.05 -4.63
N GLU A 122 10.58 -6.01 -5.55
CA GLU A 122 10.04 -7.36 -5.35
C GLU A 122 10.89 -8.26 -4.45
N THR A 123 12.03 -7.79 -3.99
CA THR A 123 12.82 -8.47 -2.96
C THR A 123 12.31 -8.16 -1.55
N ARG A 124 11.48 -7.13 -1.42
CA ARG A 124 10.88 -6.70 -0.16
C ARG A 124 9.59 -7.47 0.12
N LEU A 125 9.55 -8.12 1.26
CA LEU A 125 8.37 -8.83 1.75
C LEU A 125 7.49 -7.96 2.66
N VAL A 126 8.02 -6.83 3.14
CA VAL A 126 7.34 -5.89 4.05
C VAL A 126 7.76 -4.47 3.75
N ALA A 127 6.86 -3.52 4.01
CA ALA A 127 7.07 -2.08 3.83
C ALA A 127 7.44 -1.69 2.38
N GLU A 128 6.96 -2.47 1.41
CA GLU A 128 7.15 -2.20 -0.02
C GLU A 128 6.62 -0.81 -0.41
N ASP A 129 5.47 -0.38 0.13
CA ASP A 129 4.92 0.96 -0.09
C ASP A 129 5.82 2.07 0.46
N VAL A 130 6.40 1.84 1.64
CA VAL A 130 7.32 2.81 2.26
C VAL A 130 8.56 2.97 1.41
N THR A 131 9.17 1.87 0.96
CA THR A 131 10.38 1.93 0.11
C THR A 131 10.09 2.54 -1.25
N PHE A 132 8.95 2.24 -1.84
CA PHE A 132 8.48 2.82 -3.09
C PHE A 132 8.26 4.33 -2.98
N LEU A 133 7.51 4.80 -1.97
CA LEU A 133 7.30 6.23 -1.72
C LEU A 133 8.61 6.97 -1.41
N LEU A 134 9.57 6.32 -0.73
CA LEU A 134 10.90 6.87 -0.51
C LEU A 134 11.71 7.01 -1.80
N ALA A 135 11.61 6.04 -2.72
CA ALA A 135 12.24 6.11 -4.04
C ALA A 135 11.66 7.27 -4.86
N LEU A 136 10.32 7.36 -4.93
CA LEU A 136 9.62 8.47 -5.60
C LEU A 136 9.95 9.83 -4.97
N ARG A 137 10.07 9.91 -3.64
CA ARG A 137 10.48 11.15 -2.95
C ARG A 137 11.89 11.58 -3.33
N ARG A 138 12.84 10.63 -3.43
CA ARG A 138 14.21 10.93 -3.89
C ARG A 138 14.21 11.41 -5.34
N HIS A 139 13.50 10.69 -6.21
CA HIS A 139 13.33 11.06 -7.61
C HIS A 139 12.67 12.45 -7.76
N GLY A 140 11.58 12.72 -7.05
CA GLY A 140 10.89 14.00 -7.07
C GLY A 140 11.77 15.16 -6.60
N LYS A 141 12.62 14.96 -5.58
CA LYS A 141 13.53 16.01 -5.09
C LYS A 141 14.49 16.50 -6.17
N THR A 142 14.97 15.66 -7.06
CA THR A 142 15.87 16.06 -8.16
C THR A 142 15.17 16.97 -9.18
N ASN A 143 13.83 16.92 -9.23
CA ASN A 143 12.98 17.66 -10.16
C ASN A 143 12.12 18.73 -9.44
N GLY A 144 12.45 19.09 -8.20
CA GLY A 144 11.70 20.08 -7.42
C GLY A 144 10.28 19.65 -7.03
N ARG A 145 9.95 18.36 -7.14
CA ARG A 145 8.63 17.77 -6.81
C ARG A 145 8.64 17.09 -5.44
N ARG A 146 7.48 17.01 -4.81
CA ARG A 146 7.29 16.47 -3.45
C ARG A 146 6.24 15.38 -3.41
N LEU A 147 6.21 14.61 -2.32
CA LEU A 147 5.06 13.78 -1.99
C LEU A 147 3.88 14.65 -1.52
N ALA A 148 2.67 14.22 -1.81
CA ALA A 148 1.44 14.87 -1.38
C ALA A 148 0.46 13.88 -0.74
N ARG A 149 -0.58 14.43 -0.09
CA ARG A 149 -1.65 13.66 0.54
C ARG A 149 -2.99 14.13 -0.01
N ALA A 150 -3.74 13.22 -0.61
CA ALA A 150 -5.10 13.46 -1.11
C ALA A 150 -6.13 13.11 -0.02
N THR A 151 -6.13 13.84 1.11
CA THR A 151 -6.86 13.46 2.34
C THR A 151 -8.38 13.64 2.28
N THR A 152 -8.91 14.26 1.23
CA THR A 152 -10.36 14.46 1.04
C THR A 152 -11.09 13.17 0.68
N ALA A 153 -10.39 12.17 0.15
CA ALA A 153 -10.95 10.92 -0.35
C ALA A 153 -10.25 9.69 0.27
N LYS A 154 -10.24 9.63 1.61
CA LYS A 154 -9.61 8.53 2.34
C LYS A 154 -10.25 7.19 2.01
N VAL A 155 -9.43 6.18 1.78
CA VAL A 155 -9.89 4.80 1.63
C VAL A 155 -10.34 4.23 2.98
N ILE A 156 -11.33 3.33 2.95
CA ILE A 156 -11.71 2.56 4.12
C ILE A 156 -10.91 1.25 4.10
N ALA A 157 -9.96 1.13 5.01
CA ALA A 157 -9.13 -0.06 5.15
C ALA A 157 -9.82 -1.11 6.03
N SER A 158 -9.74 -2.37 5.59
CA SER A 158 -10.30 -3.51 6.30
C SER A 158 -9.64 -3.72 7.66
N THR A 159 -10.44 -4.03 8.66
CA THR A 159 -9.97 -4.42 10.00
C THR A 159 -9.88 -5.93 10.19
N ARG A 160 -9.97 -6.72 9.12
CA ARG A 160 -9.96 -8.19 9.15
C ARG A 160 -8.81 -8.78 9.96
N LYS A 161 -7.61 -8.20 9.88
CA LYS A 161 -6.47 -8.66 10.67
C LYS A 161 -6.66 -8.45 12.16
N PHE A 162 -7.28 -7.35 12.56
CA PHE A 162 -7.66 -7.12 13.95
C PHE A 162 -8.72 -8.12 14.42
N ASP A 163 -9.69 -8.46 13.56
CA ASP A 163 -10.72 -9.44 13.88
C ASP A 163 -10.14 -10.85 14.05
N GLN A 164 -9.11 -11.17 13.26
CA GLN A 164 -8.48 -12.49 13.25
C GLN A 164 -7.44 -12.68 14.38
N PHE A 165 -6.66 -11.66 14.71
CA PHE A 165 -5.52 -11.75 15.65
C PHE A 165 -5.76 -11.01 16.97
N GLY A 166 -6.91 -10.33 17.10
CA GLY A 166 -7.23 -9.47 18.22
C GLY A 166 -6.72 -8.04 18.06
N ASP A 167 -7.41 -7.10 18.71
CA ASP A 167 -7.19 -5.66 18.52
C ASP A 167 -5.82 -5.15 19.01
N TRP A 168 -5.15 -5.93 19.87
CA TRP A 168 -3.85 -5.58 20.45
C TRP A 168 -2.65 -6.24 19.74
N HIS A 169 -2.88 -7.02 18.68
CA HIS A 169 -1.85 -7.85 18.06
C HIS A 169 -0.68 -7.05 17.45
N TYR A 170 -0.87 -5.79 17.10
CA TYR A 170 0.21 -4.95 16.55
C TYR A 170 1.28 -4.59 17.60
N PHE A 171 0.93 -4.53 18.90
CA PHE A 171 1.91 -4.18 19.94
C PHE A 171 3.02 -5.22 20.08
N PRO A 172 2.73 -6.52 20.25
CA PRO A 172 3.80 -7.53 20.23
C PRO A 172 4.56 -7.56 18.90
N LEU A 173 3.89 -7.35 17.76
CA LEU A 173 4.54 -7.27 16.46
C LEU A 173 5.50 -6.07 16.34
N MET A 174 5.13 -4.91 16.84
CA MET A 174 6.01 -3.74 16.88
C MET A 174 7.25 -4.02 17.73
N LEU A 175 7.08 -4.66 18.89
CA LEU A 175 8.20 -5.03 19.78
C LEU A 175 9.12 -6.07 19.11
N GLU A 176 8.53 -7.06 18.44
CA GLU A 176 9.26 -8.08 17.68
C GLU A 176 9.98 -7.45 16.49
N GLY A 177 9.33 -6.55 15.75
CA GLY A 177 9.92 -5.78 14.65
C GLY A 177 11.13 -4.95 15.09
N VAL A 178 11.04 -4.26 16.21
CA VAL A 178 12.17 -3.51 16.80
C VAL A 178 13.33 -4.46 17.17
N ARG A 179 13.03 -5.62 17.77
CA ARG A 179 14.07 -6.63 18.11
C ARG A 179 14.76 -7.18 16.85
N HIS A 180 13.99 -7.48 15.79
CA HIS A 180 14.54 -7.96 14.52
C HIS A 180 15.35 -6.87 13.80
N LEU A 181 14.89 -5.61 13.86
CA LEU A 181 15.65 -4.48 13.32
C LEU A 181 17.01 -4.32 14.03
N LEU A 182 17.04 -4.44 15.37
CA LEU A 182 18.27 -4.39 16.14
C LEU A 182 19.21 -5.58 15.84
N ARG A 183 18.66 -6.76 15.54
CA ARG A 183 19.41 -7.96 15.18
C ARG A 183 19.77 -8.05 13.69
N ARG A 184 19.30 -7.11 12.86
CA ARG A 184 19.45 -7.09 11.38
C ARG A 184 18.98 -8.37 10.67
N ASP A 185 18.02 -9.08 11.27
CA ASP A 185 17.43 -10.29 10.70
C ASP A 185 15.90 -10.17 10.64
N MET A 186 15.37 -9.93 9.45
CA MET A 186 13.93 -9.73 9.20
C MET A 186 13.24 -10.95 8.57
N THR A 187 13.98 -11.99 8.17
CA THR A 187 13.45 -13.07 7.33
C THR A 187 12.40 -13.93 8.03
N GLY A 188 12.60 -14.31 9.28
CA GLY A 188 11.65 -15.14 10.01
C GLY A 188 10.36 -14.46 10.49
N PHE A 189 10.35 -13.11 10.54
CA PHE A 189 9.21 -12.30 10.97
C PHE A 189 8.14 -12.20 9.89
N THR A 190 8.55 -12.04 8.63
CA THR A 190 7.68 -11.79 7.49
C THR A 190 6.88 -13.02 7.08
N ASP A 191 7.51 -14.20 7.05
CA ASP A 191 6.88 -15.44 6.63
C ASP A 191 5.72 -15.85 7.55
N ARG A 192 5.87 -15.61 8.85
CA ARG A 192 4.88 -16.02 9.84
C ARG A 192 3.60 -15.19 9.77
N TYR A 193 3.68 -13.91 9.42
CA TYR A 193 2.56 -12.98 9.51
C TYR A 193 1.88 -12.71 8.15
N TRP A 194 2.66 -12.68 7.06
CA TRP A 194 2.16 -12.25 5.76
C TRP A 194 1.94 -13.41 4.78
N TYR A 195 2.77 -14.46 4.83
CA TYR A 195 2.87 -15.46 3.77
C TYR A 195 2.56 -16.91 4.20
N LYS A 196 2.05 -17.19 5.42
CA LYS A 196 1.68 -18.57 5.79
C LYS A 196 0.60 -19.11 4.86
N PRO A 197 0.83 -20.31 4.26
CA PRO A 197 -0.19 -20.98 3.48
C PRO A 197 -1.32 -21.45 4.41
N GLY A 198 -2.56 -21.16 4.04
CA GLY A 198 -3.75 -21.62 4.79
C GLY A 198 -4.81 -20.58 5.03
N ARG A 199 -4.92 -19.59 4.11
CA ARG A 199 -6.02 -18.61 4.14
C ARG A 199 -6.60 -18.43 2.77
#